data_e95a376b126d76f999edd343bbb86998
#
_entry.id   e95a376b126d76f999edd343bbb86998
#
_cell.length_a   1.000
_cell.length_b   1.000
_cell.length_c   1.000
_cell.angle_alpha   90.00
_cell.angle_beta   90.00
_cell.angle_gamma   90.00
#
_symmetry.space_group_name_H-M   'P 1'
#
loop_
_entity.id
_entity.type
_entity.pdbx_description
1 polymer ?
#
loop_
_entity_poly.entity_id
_entity_poly.type
_entity_poly.pdbx_seq_one_letter_code
_entity_poly.pdbx_strand_id
1 'polypeptide(L)'
;MLTEFSQTKAFSMAQGSGIQHNSERSSASEKSVASSPKHLLAQKKGVGIHTGKNVLVSIEKSSQEGIHFSFSENNSSFQCPALWDRLSGTTRTTALVMRGESRKKVQVAMIEHFMAAAHIWKLHHIEAKLSLQETPAQSDIDTIEVPILDGSALEWCQALSPAQEVLSKQAVWLVSKEFEYADGDRKIRFEVKPSPTTEYFFEGTFGVLAQKASFCMNWLSSQKSQEEFLKKIAPARTFGFLHEVEALRARGLALGGSLDNALIIDGNGFVNPEGERIENELASHKILDAIGDFSLAGKPILGKISLKSAGHALHLRALQLAFENNCLQPGYLLPDGRVIAQSEV
;
A
#
# COMPACT_ATOMS: atom_id res chain seq x y z
N MET A 1 31.57 -4.19 18.67
CA MET A 1 30.19 -4.45 19.06
C MET A 1 29.41 -5.01 17.86
N LEU A 2 29.81 -6.21 17.41
CA LEU A 2 29.26 -6.89 16.20
C LEU A 2 28.90 -8.36 16.52
N THR A 3 28.45 -8.66 17.76
CA THR A 3 28.35 -10.05 18.24
C THR A 3 27.03 -10.44 18.90
N GLU A 4 25.91 -9.80 18.54
CA GLU A 4 24.59 -10.19 19.11
C GLU A 4 23.48 -10.51 18.06
N PHE A 5 23.83 -10.74 16.80
CA PHE A 5 22.83 -11.13 15.78
C PHE A 5 22.85 -12.61 15.39
N SER A 6 23.54 -13.45 16.17
CA SER A 6 23.62 -14.88 15.90
C SER A 6 23.35 -15.67 17.18
N GLN A 7 22.12 -16.05 17.40
CA GLN A 7 21.72 -17.29 18.10
C GLN A 7 20.23 -17.24 18.45
N THR A 8 19.42 -17.97 17.71
CA THR A 8 18.33 -18.82 18.25
C THR A 8 17.82 -19.74 17.15
N LYS A 9 18.53 -20.82 16.89
CA LYS A 9 17.97 -22.08 16.40
C LYS A 9 18.54 -23.17 17.28
N ALA A 10 17.74 -23.67 18.19
CA ALA A 10 18.00 -24.95 18.85
C ALA A 10 16.80 -25.86 18.58
N PHE A 11 17.04 -26.85 17.72
CA PHE A 11 16.21 -28.05 17.58
C PHE A 11 16.35 -28.92 18.82
N SER A 12 15.27 -29.37 19.39
CA SER A 12 15.25 -30.50 20.32
C SER A 12 14.39 -31.60 19.72
N MET A 13 15.04 -32.66 19.26
CA MET A 13 14.40 -33.97 19.07
C MET A 13 14.40 -34.72 20.40
N ALA A 14 13.28 -35.27 20.75
CA ALA A 14 13.19 -36.38 21.71
C ALA A 14 12.22 -37.42 21.18
N GLN A 15 12.75 -38.63 21.00
CA GLN A 15 12.02 -39.86 20.67
C GLN A 15 11.35 -40.46 21.93
N GLY A 16 10.30 -41.27 21.70
CA GLY A 16 10.05 -42.39 22.62
C GLY A 16 8.58 -42.79 22.82
N SER A 17 8.12 -43.69 22.00
CA SER A 17 7.36 -44.93 22.26
C SER A 17 6.24 -44.99 23.34
N GLY A 18 5.10 -45.58 22.96
CA GLY A 18 4.14 -46.19 23.87
C GLY A 18 2.74 -46.33 23.31
N ILE A 19 2.46 -47.49 22.73
CA ILE A 19 1.12 -47.92 22.29
C ILE A 19 0.29 -48.28 23.51
N GLN A 20 -0.93 -47.79 23.64
CA GLN A 20 -2.05 -48.51 24.23
C GLN A 20 -3.39 -48.10 23.60
N HIS A 21 -4.09 -49.13 23.10
CA HIS A 21 -5.47 -49.07 22.64
C HIS A 21 -6.40 -48.79 23.82
N ASN A 22 -7.35 -47.89 23.66
CA ASN A 22 -8.66 -47.99 24.28
C ASN A 22 -9.71 -47.36 23.38
N SER A 23 -10.69 -48.15 23.03
CA SER A 23 -11.88 -47.84 22.29
C SER A 23 -12.90 -47.14 23.15
N GLU A 24 -13.23 -45.89 22.87
CA GLU A 24 -14.52 -45.33 23.30
C GLU A 24 -15.11 -44.47 22.17
N ARG A 25 -16.32 -44.85 21.79
CA ARG A 25 -17.18 -44.11 20.88
C ARG A 25 -17.56 -42.78 21.53
N SER A 26 -17.21 -41.70 20.94
CA SER A 26 -17.84 -40.39 21.20
C SER A 26 -18.24 -39.72 19.91
N SER A 27 -19.50 -39.33 19.92
CA SER A 27 -20.26 -38.62 18.91
C SER A 27 -19.46 -37.59 18.12
N ALA A 28 -19.49 -37.70 16.79
CA ALA A 28 -19.06 -36.70 15.84
C ALA A 28 -19.87 -35.43 16.05
N SER A 29 -19.26 -34.42 16.67
CA SER A 29 -19.73 -33.05 16.53
C SER A 29 -19.35 -32.58 15.13
N GLU A 30 -20.35 -32.39 14.28
CA GLU A 30 -20.19 -31.67 12.99
C GLU A 30 -19.55 -30.30 13.28
N LYS A 31 -18.26 -30.18 12.97
CA LYS A 31 -17.63 -28.87 12.81
C LYS A 31 -18.33 -28.21 11.63
N SER A 32 -19.19 -27.24 11.91
CA SER A 32 -19.73 -26.35 10.91
C SER A 32 -18.54 -25.74 10.16
N VAL A 33 -18.35 -26.15 8.93
CA VAL A 33 -17.50 -25.45 7.95
C VAL A 33 -18.20 -24.12 7.76
N ALA A 34 -17.68 -23.06 8.39
CA ALA A 34 -18.14 -21.70 8.17
C ALA A 34 -18.00 -21.45 6.67
N SER A 35 -19.12 -21.35 5.97
CA SER A 35 -19.16 -20.97 4.56
C SER A 35 -18.45 -19.61 4.42
N SER A 36 -17.41 -19.54 3.60
CA SER A 36 -16.75 -18.28 3.28
C SER A 36 -17.81 -17.24 2.90
N PRO A 37 -17.79 -16.03 3.44
CA PRO A 37 -18.77 -15.02 3.09
C PRO A 37 -18.77 -14.80 1.56
N LYS A 38 -19.95 -14.76 0.94
CA LYS A 38 -20.15 -14.72 -0.53
C LYS A 38 -19.44 -13.56 -1.25
N HIS A 39 -18.80 -12.64 -0.51
CA HIS A 39 -18.17 -11.41 -1.01
C HIS A 39 -16.66 -11.33 -0.75
N LEU A 40 -16.08 -12.30 -0.05
CA LEU A 40 -14.66 -12.30 0.26
C LEU A 40 -13.83 -12.56 -1.00
N LEU A 41 -12.93 -11.63 -1.32
CA LEU A 41 -12.02 -11.69 -2.46
C LEU A 41 -10.66 -12.27 -2.05
N ALA A 42 -10.10 -11.76 -0.94
CA ALA A 42 -8.80 -12.18 -0.44
C ALA A 42 -8.63 -11.87 1.06
N GLN A 43 -7.66 -12.52 1.67
CA GLN A 43 -7.19 -12.20 3.02
C GLN A 43 -5.68 -12.19 3.07
N LYS A 44 -5.10 -11.25 3.81
CA LYS A 44 -3.68 -11.20 4.13
C LYS A 44 -3.49 -10.90 5.61
N LYS A 45 -2.59 -11.67 6.24
CA LYS A 45 -2.18 -11.46 7.63
C LYS A 45 -0.70 -11.08 7.65
N GLY A 46 -0.35 -10.13 8.49
CA GLY A 46 1.04 -9.73 8.68
C GLY A 46 1.19 -8.70 9.79
N VAL A 47 2.39 -8.19 9.94
CA VAL A 47 2.77 -7.22 10.96
C VAL A 47 2.72 -5.80 10.41
N GLY A 48 2.27 -4.84 11.22
CA GLY A 48 2.43 -3.41 10.96
C GLY A 48 3.89 -3.00 11.17
N ILE A 49 4.49 -2.30 10.21
CA ILE A 49 5.93 -2.01 10.25
C ILE A 49 6.32 -1.12 11.44
N HIS A 50 5.49 -0.15 11.81
CA HIS A 50 5.78 0.75 12.93
C HIS A 50 5.25 0.22 14.25
N THR A 51 4.01 -0.27 14.27
CA THR A 51 3.34 -0.70 15.51
C THR A 51 3.77 -2.08 15.99
N GLY A 52 4.32 -2.93 15.11
CA GLY A 52 4.63 -4.33 15.41
C GLY A 52 3.41 -5.21 15.67
N LYS A 53 2.19 -4.69 15.51
CA LYS A 53 0.94 -5.43 15.76
C LYS A 53 0.60 -6.36 14.60
N ASN A 54 0.10 -7.56 14.92
CA ASN A 54 -0.41 -8.49 13.92
C ASN A 54 -1.82 -8.08 13.47
N VAL A 55 -1.98 -7.86 12.18
CA VAL A 55 -3.23 -7.42 11.55
C VAL A 55 -3.65 -8.41 10.47
N LEU A 56 -4.93 -8.74 10.42
CA LEU A 56 -5.58 -9.41 9.31
C LEU A 56 -6.35 -8.37 8.50
N VAL A 57 -6.14 -8.35 7.19
CA VAL A 57 -6.94 -7.59 6.24
C VAL A 57 -7.79 -8.56 5.43
N SER A 58 -9.12 -8.42 5.53
CA SER A 58 -10.10 -9.13 4.70
C SER A 58 -10.60 -8.17 3.63
N ILE A 59 -10.46 -8.54 2.38
CA ILE A 59 -10.86 -7.71 1.23
C ILE A 59 -12.15 -8.28 0.68
N GLU A 60 -13.20 -7.47 0.67
CA GLU A 60 -14.54 -7.87 0.24
C GLU A 60 -15.04 -6.97 -0.89
N LYS A 61 -15.95 -7.50 -1.73
CA LYS A 61 -16.72 -6.66 -2.65
C LYS A 61 -17.63 -5.72 -1.87
N SER A 62 -17.70 -4.48 -2.32
CA SER A 62 -18.56 -3.44 -1.74
C SER A 62 -19.60 -2.96 -2.75
N SER A 63 -20.78 -2.55 -2.28
CA SER A 63 -21.75 -1.81 -3.09
C SER A 63 -21.43 -0.31 -3.18
N GLN A 64 -20.53 0.18 -2.33
CA GLN A 64 -20.07 1.57 -2.35
C GLN A 64 -18.97 1.72 -3.42
N GLU A 65 -19.06 2.81 -4.19
CA GLU A 65 -18.03 3.16 -5.16
C GLU A 65 -16.73 3.54 -4.44
N GLY A 66 -15.60 3.11 -5.02
CA GLY A 66 -14.27 3.38 -4.49
C GLY A 66 -13.74 2.28 -3.56
N ILE A 67 -12.61 2.57 -2.97
CA ILE A 67 -11.94 1.73 -2.00
C ILE A 67 -12.24 2.29 -0.62
N HIS A 68 -12.68 1.41 0.30
CA HIS A 68 -12.99 1.78 1.68
C HIS A 68 -12.15 0.97 2.65
N PHE A 69 -11.75 1.61 3.74
CA PHE A 69 -11.13 0.94 4.89
C PHE A 69 -12.11 0.94 6.05
N SER A 70 -12.18 -0.19 6.77
CA SER A 70 -12.95 -0.29 8.01
C SER A 70 -12.18 -1.05 9.09
N PHE A 71 -12.51 -0.73 10.34
CA PHE A 71 -11.97 -1.34 11.54
C PHE A 71 -13.06 -1.36 12.61
N SER A 72 -13.16 -2.45 13.37
CA SER A 72 -14.11 -2.57 14.48
C SER A 72 -13.39 -2.94 15.76
N GLU A 73 -13.72 -2.25 16.85
CA GLU A 73 -13.20 -2.46 18.19
C GLU A 73 -14.29 -2.18 19.24
N ASN A 74 -14.46 -3.08 20.21
CA ASN A 74 -15.34 -2.88 21.37
C ASN A 74 -16.75 -2.38 21.00
N ASN A 75 -17.43 -3.02 20.04
CA ASN A 75 -18.73 -2.62 19.48
C ASN A 75 -18.75 -1.27 18.75
N SER A 76 -17.61 -0.63 18.55
CA SER A 76 -17.49 0.57 17.71
C SER A 76 -16.94 0.19 16.35
N SER A 77 -17.53 0.73 15.29
CA SER A 77 -17.08 0.56 13.92
C SER A 77 -16.57 1.90 13.38
N PHE A 78 -15.45 1.86 12.66
CA PHE A 78 -14.79 3.01 12.05
C PHE A 78 -14.59 2.72 10.58
N GLN A 79 -14.84 3.73 9.73
CA GLN A 79 -14.65 3.58 8.29
C GLN A 79 -14.24 4.91 7.63
N CYS A 80 -13.61 4.81 6.46
CA CYS A 80 -13.38 5.94 5.58
C CYS A 80 -13.21 5.47 4.12
N PRO A 81 -13.60 6.30 3.14
CA PRO A 81 -13.15 6.12 1.77
C PRO A 81 -11.65 6.44 1.65
N ALA A 82 -10.96 5.75 0.74
CA ALA A 82 -9.55 5.99 0.43
C ALA A 82 -9.41 7.21 -0.50
N LEU A 83 -9.60 8.40 0.07
CA LEU A 83 -9.57 9.69 -0.64
C LEU A 83 -8.66 10.69 0.06
N TRP A 84 -8.07 11.58 -0.71
CA TRP A 84 -7.13 12.61 -0.24
C TRP A 84 -7.70 13.56 0.82
N ASP A 85 -9.02 13.79 0.85
CA ASP A 85 -9.70 14.62 1.85
C ASP A 85 -9.84 13.95 3.23
N ARG A 86 -9.39 12.69 3.35
CA ARG A 86 -9.35 11.90 4.59
C ARG A 86 -7.96 11.77 5.19
N LEU A 87 -6.96 12.44 4.63
CA LEU A 87 -5.57 12.39 5.11
C LEU A 87 -5.44 12.79 6.58
N SER A 88 -4.61 12.07 7.31
CA SER A 88 -4.37 12.28 8.75
C SER A 88 -3.24 13.27 9.07
N GLY A 89 -2.54 13.78 8.06
CA GLY A 89 -1.41 14.71 8.24
C GLY A 89 -0.10 14.05 8.69
N THR A 90 0.05 12.74 8.54
CA THR A 90 1.33 12.05 8.81
C THR A 90 2.37 12.37 7.73
N THR A 91 3.67 12.32 8.09
CA THR A 91 4.77 12.71 7.20
C THR A 91 5.58 11.53 6.66
N ARG A 92 5.50 10.35 7.28
CA ARG A 92 6.37 9.19 6.97
C ARG A 92 5.66 8.05 6.25
N THR A 93 4.36 8.00 6.31
CA THR A 93 3.50 6.96 5.71
C THR A 93 2.19 7.60 5.31
N THR A 94 1.50 7.00 4.37
CA THR A 94 0.17 7.45 3.99
C THR A 94 -0.85 6.90 4.96
N ALA A 95 -1.58 7.81 5.61
CA ALA A 95 -2.60 7.46 6.58
C ALA A 95 -3.88 8.28 6.41
N LEU A 96 -5.02 7.63 6.66
CA LEU A 96 -6.35 8.23 6.58
C LEU A 96 -7.04 8.18 7.92
N VAL A 97 -7.93 9.15 8.17
CA VAL A 97 -8.76 9.21 9.37
C VAL A 97 -10.07 8.47 9.14
N MET A 98 -10.25 7.36 9.84
CA MET A 98 -11.52 6.66 9.94
C MET A 98 -12.38 7.30 11.04
N ARG A 99 -13.69 7.39 10.78
CA ARG A 99 -14.68 7.91 11.72
C ARG A 99 -15.72 6.85 12.01
N GLY A 100 -16.20 6.80 13.24
CA GLY A 100 -17.32 6.01 13.70
C GLY A 100 -18.41 6.88 14.32
N GLU A 101 -19.38 6.24 14.94
CA GLU A 101 -20.47 6.92 15.69
C GLU A 101 -19.93 7.67 16.92
N SER A 102 -18.83 7.21 17.51
CA SER A 102 -18.17 7.86 18.63
C SER A 102 -17.34 9.08 18.16
N ARG A 103 -16.99 9.97 19.10
CA ARG A 103 -16.04 11.07 18.82
C ARG A 103 -14.59 10.59 18.60
N LYS A 104 -14.30 9.35 18.93
CA LYS A 104 -12.99 8.73 18.71
C LYS A 104 -12.67 8.70 17.21
N LYS A 105 -11.42 8.96 16.86
CA LYS A 105 -10.88 8.84 15.51
C LYS A 105 -9.82 7.75 15.53
N VAL A 106 -9.84 6.88 14.54
CA VAL A 106 -8.82 5.86 14.33
C VAL A 106 -8.14 6.12 12.99
N GLN A 107 -6.83 6.02 12.94
CA GLN A 107 -6.08 6.13 11.69
C GLN A 107 -5.85 4.75 11.09
N VAL A 108 -6.05 4.62 9.78
CA VAL A 108 -5.50 3.51 9.01
C VAL A 108 -4.25 4.02 8.29
N ALA A 109 -3.12 3.35 8.51
CA ALA A 109 -1.81 3.78 8.02
C ALA A 109 -1.12 2.69 7.18
N MET A 110 -0.03 3.03 6.49
CA MET A 110 0.72 2.12 5.61
C MET A 110 -0.13 1.56 4.46
N ILE A 111 -1.00 2.40 3.91
CA ILE A 111 -1.97 1.97 2.88
C ILE A 111 -1.38 2.02 1.47
N GLU A 112 -0.27 2.71 1.23
CA GLU A 112 0.30 3.03 -0.07
C GLU A 112 0.56 1.81 -0.94
N HIS A 113 1.11 0.72 -0.41
CA HIS A 113 1.40 -0.51 -1.17
C HIS A 113 0.12 -1.24 -1.59
N PHE A 114 -0.85 -1.34 -0.66
CA PHE A 114 -2.17 -1.88 -0.95
C PHE A 114 -2.89 -1.03 -2.01
N MET A 115 -2.87 0.30 -1.85
CA MET A 115 -3.51 1.23 -2.78
C MET A 115 -2.88 1.19 -4.16
N ALA A 116 -1.55 1.06 -4.27
CA ALA A 116 -0.86 0.89 -5.55
C ALA A 116 -1.34 -0.39 -6.26
N ALA A 117 -1.39 -1.52 -5.55
CA ALA A 117 -1.88 -2.78 -6.09
C ALA A 117 -3.35 -2.67 -6.54
N ALA A 118 -4.23 -2.15 -5.68
CA ALA A 118 -5.65 -1.99 -6.00
C ALA A 118 -5.87 -1.07 -7.23
N HIS A 119 -5.08 0.00 -7.33
CA HIS A 119 -5.14 0.94 -8.45
C HIS A 119 -4.74 0.30 -9.78
N ILE A 120 -3.63 -0.44 -9.81
CA ILE A 120 -3.15 -1.14 -11.02
C ILE A 120 -4.15 -2.21 -11.50
N TRP A 121 -4.84 -2.88 -10.56
CA TRP A 121 -5.89 -3.85 -10.87
C TRP A 121 -7.26 -3.22 -11.13
N LYS A 122 -7.36 -1.87 -11.13
CA LYS A 122 -8.60 -1.11 -11.44
C LYS A 122 -9.76 -1.47 -10.50
N LEU A 123 -9.48 -1.67 -9.22
CA LEU A 123 -10.53 -1.99 -8.25
C LEU A 123 -11.26 -0.73 -7.81
N HIS A 124 -12.59 -0.74 -7.92
CA HIS A 124 -13.44 0.41 -7.64
C HIS A 124 -14.56 0.14 -6.64
N HIS A 125 -14.79 -1.11 -6.24
CA HIS A 125 -15.89 -1.51 -5.37
C HIS A 125 -15.41 -2.53 -4.34
N ILE A 126 -14.48 -2.11 -3.47
CA ILE A 126 -13.93 -2.99 -2.42
C ILE A 126 -13.91 -2.31 -1.06
N GLU A 127 -14.03 -3.13 -0.03
CA GLU A 127 -13.80 -2.78 1.35
C GLU A 127 -12.65 -3.63 1.93
N ALA A 128 -11.65 -2.97 2.48
CA ALA A 128 -10.56 -3.59 3.24
C ALA A 128 -10.87 -3.50 4.73
N LYS A 129 -11.29 -4.63 5.31
CA LYS A 129 -11.62 -4.76 6.74
C LYS A 129 -10.38 -5.17 7.51
N LEU A 130 -9.93 -4.32 8.43
CA LEU A 130 -8.78 -4.59 9.28
C LEU A 130 -9.25 -5.17 10.62
N SER A 131 -8.53 -6.14 11.14
CA SER A 131 -8.73 -6.68 12.48
C SER A 131 -7.40 -7.00 13.14
N LEU A 132 -7.25 -6.62 14.42
CA LEU A 132 -6.11 -7.04 15.22
C LEU A 132 -6.25 -8.51 15.60
N GLN A 133 -5.13 -9.23 15.56
CA GLN A 133 -5.12 -10.66 15.90
C GLN A 133 -4.87 -10.91 17.38
N GLU A 134 -4.43 -9.88 18.09
CA GLU A 134 -4.21 -9.91 19.54
C GLU A 134 -4.98 -8.75 20.14
N THR A 135 -5.74 -9.01 21.19
CA THR A 135 -6.46 -7.97 21.92
C THR A 135 -5.46 -7.24 22.81
N PRO A 136 -5.20 -5.95 22.60
CA PRO A 136 -4.34 -5.19 23.50
C PRO A 136 -4.92 -5.18 24.92
N ALA A 137 -4.07 -5.27 25.92
CA ALA A 137 -4.48 -5.22 27.32
C ALA A 137 -5.14 -3.87 27.71
N GLN A 138 -4.93 -2.82 26.93
CA GLN A 138 -5.60 -1.52 27.03
C GLN A 138 -6.07 -1.09 25.65
N SER A 139 -7.35 -0.77 25.54
CA SER A 139 -8.10 -0.64 24.28
C SER A 139 -8.18 0.79 23.75
N ASP A 140 -7.06 1.51 23.67
CA ASP A 140 -7.03 2.77 22.93
C ASP A 140 -6.15 2.64 21.68
N ILE A 141 -6.77 2.10 20.60
CA ILE A 141 -6.12 2.03 19.31
C ILE A 141 -6.40 3.33 18.57
N ASP A 142 -5.36 4.16 18.44
CA ASP A 142 -5.39 5.38 17.63
C ASP A 142 -4.97 5.12 16.19
N THR A 143 -4.15 4.06 15.95
CA THR A 143 -3.64 3.71 14.63
C THR A 143 -3.64 2.19 14.42
N ILE A 144 -4.19 1.76 13.29
CA ILE A 144 -4.05 0.41 12.77
C ILE A 144 -3.31 0.48 11.43
N GLU A 145 -2.33 -0.41 11.21
CA GLU A 145 -1.54 -0.44 9.98
C GLU A 145 -2.00 -1.56 9.06
N VAL A 146 -2.04 -1.27 7.77
CA VAL A 146 -2.07 -2.31 6.75
C VAL A 146 -0.75 -3.09 6.84
N PRO A 147 -0.77 -4.44 6.85
CA PRO A 147 0.45 -5.24 6.98
C PRO A 147 1.50 -4.91 5.94
N ILE A 148 2.75 -4.80 6.37
CA ILE A 148 3.86 -4.51 5.47
C ILE A 148 4.21 -5.70 4.56
N LEU A 149 3.85 -6.92 4.95
CA LEU A 149 4.18 -8.18 4.28
C LEU A 149 5.69 -8.31 4.07
N ASP A 150 6.14 -8.49 2.82
CA ASP A 150 7.56 -8.56 2.45
C ASP A 150 8.20 -7.19 2.16
N GLY A 151 7.49 -6.10 2.47
CA GLY A 151 7.95 -4.73 2.22
C GLY A 151 7.60 -4.18 0.85
N SER A 152 7.03 -4.99 -0.03
CA SER A 152 6.67 -4.64 -1.41
C SER A 152 5.15 -4.65 -1.63
N ALA A 153 4.70 -4.37 -2.87
CA ALA A 153 3.30 -4.53 -3.24
C ALA A 153 2.99 -5.88 -3.90
N LEU A 154 3.98 -6.76 -4.07
CA LEU A 154 3.83 -7.98 -4.88
C LEU A 154 2.76 -8.91 -4.33
N GLU A 155 2.77 -9.17 -3.02
CA GLU A 155 1.76 -10.04 -2.40
C GLU A 155 0.35 -9.44 -2.44
N TRP A 156 0.22 -8.11 -2.37
CA TRP A 156 -1.05 -7.43 -2.57
C TRP A 156 -1.55 -7.58 -4.01
N CYS A 157 -0.66 -7.44 -5.00
CA CYS A 157 -0.99 -7.67 -6.41
C CYS A 157 -1.50 -9.10 -6.66
N GLN A 158 -0.82 -10.10 -6.09
CA GLN A 158 -1.23 -11.50 -6.21
C GLN A 158 -2.60 -11.75 -5.58
N ALA A 159 -2.87 -11.14 -4.42
CA ALA A 159 -4.15 -11.28 -3.73
C ALA A 159 -5.32 -10.61 -4.49
N LEU A 160 -5.07 -9.48 -5.14
CA LEU A 160 -6.07 -8.63 -5.76
C LEU A 160 -6.31 -8.91 -7.25
N SER A 161 -5.36 -9.54 -7.94
CA SER A 161 -5.48 -9.80 -9.39
C SER A 161 -6.76 -10.54 -9.82
N PRO A 162 -7.31 -11.50 -9.03
CA PRO A 162 -8.55 -12.17 -9.41
C PRO A 162 -9.79 -11.29 -9.34
N ALA A 163 -9.70 -10.14 -8.67
CA ALA A 163 -10.80 -9.20 -8.45
C ALA A 163 -10.87 -8.09 -9.50
N GLN A 164 -9.97 -8.08 -10.49
CA GLN A 164 -9.90 -7.03 -11.52
C GLN A 164 -11.27 -6.77 -12.17
N GLU A 165 -11.62 -5.49 -12.29
CA GLU A 165 -12.86 -5.05 -12.89
C GLU A 165 -12.63 -4.59 -14.35
N VAL A 166 -13.62 -4.85 -15.21
CA VAL A 166 -13.65 -4.37 -16.60
C VAL A 166 -14.75 -3.33 -16.72
N LEU A 167 -14.37 -2.10 -17.00
CA LEU A 167 -15.30 -0.98 -17.12
C LEU A 167 -15.50 -0.61 -18.59
N SER A 168 -16.76 -0.39 -18.99
CA SER A 168 -17.12 0.09 -20.34
C SER A 168 -16.78 1.58 -20.55
N LYS A 169 -16.75 2.35 -19.48
CA LYS A 169 -16.38 3.77 -19.45
C LYS A 169 -15.67 4.02 -18.12
N GLN A 170 -14.49 4.60 -18.16
CA GLN A 170 -13.71 4.85 -16.97
C GLN A 170 -13.65 6.34 -16.68
N ALA A 171 -14.13 6.75 -15.49
CA ALA A 171 -13.95 8.10 -15.00
C ALA A 171 -12.47 8.32 -14.64
N VAL A 172 -11.94 9.48 -15.01
CA VAL A 172 -10.53 9.83 -14.85
C VAL A 172 -10.37 11.28 -14.42
N TRP A 173 -9.19 11.62 -13.91
CA TRP A 173 -8.73 12.99 -13.80
C TRP A 173 -7.77 13.32 -14.94
N LEU A 174 -7.97 14.43 -15.61
CA LEU A 174 -7.10 14.93 -16.67
C LEU A 174 -6.18 16.00 -16.10
N VAL A 175 -4.88 15.85 -16.28
CA VAL A 175 -3.98 16.99 -16.07
C VAL A 175 -4.28 18.01 -17.15
N SER A 176 -5.01 19.07 -16.82
CA SER A 176 -5.50 20.10 -17.77
C SER A 176 -4.54 21.26 -17.95
N LYS A 177 -3.67 21.49 -16.98
CA LYS A 177 -2.57 22.44 -17.05
C LYS A 177 -1.37 21.94 -16.26
N GLU A 178 -0.19 22.34 -16.68
CA GLU A 178 1.03 22.00 -15.94
C GLU A 178 1.02 22.61 -14.54
N PHE A 179 1.51 21.83 -13.60
CA PHE A 179 1.60 22.21 -12.19
C PHE A 179 2.90 21.66 -11.60
N GLU A 180 3.61 22.48 -10.86
CA GLU A 180 4.81 22.07 -10.12
C GLU A 180 4.70 22.50 -8.66
N TYR A 181 5.04 21.58 -7.77
CA TYR A 181 5.22 21.85 -6.35
C TYR A 181 6.61 21.43 -5.91
N ALA A 182 7.31 22.33 -5.23
CA ALA A 182 8.66 22.12 -4.73
C ALA A 182 8.76 22.46 -3.24
N ASP A 183 9.62 21.74 -2.54
CA ASP A 183 10.02 21.97 -1.15
C ASP A 183 11.53 21.73 -1.05
N GLY A 184 12.32 22.81 -1.09
CA GLY A 184 13.77 22.78 -1.30
C GLY A 184 14.12 22.15 -2.65
N ASP A 185 15.00 21.15 -2.63
CA ASP A 185 15.44 20.43 -3.83
C ASP A 185 14.47 19.33 -4.27
N ARG A 186 13.45 19.03 -3.45
CA ARG A 186 12.42 18.03 -3.74
C ARG A 186 11.34 18.64 -4.60
N LYS A 187 10.86 17.89 -5.60
CA LYS A 187 9.96 18.46 -6.61
C LYS A 187 9.00 17.41 -7.16
N ILE A 188 7.77 17.84 -7.44
CA ILE A 188 6.77 17.08 -8.19
C ILE A 188 6.22 17.98 -9.28
N ARG A 189 6.13 17.45 -10.51
CA ARG A 189 5.53 18.13 -11.65
C ARG A 189 4.47 17.24 -12.30
N PHE A 190 3.31 17.83 -12.52
CA PHE A 190 2.24 17.27 -13.34
C PHE A 190 2.30 17.93 -14.72
N GLU A 191 2.37 17.11 -15.77
CA GLU A 191 2.51 17.55 -17.15
C GLU A 191 1.32 17.06 -17.99
N VAL A 192 0.78 17.92 -18.82
CA VAL A 192 -0.33 17.62 -19.73
C VAL A 192 0.14 16.58 -20.76
N LYS A 193 -0.60 15.47 -20.86
CA LYS A 193 -0.37 14.46 -21.88
C LYS A 193 -1.70 13.93 -22.40
N PRO A 194 -2.09 14.25 -23.65
CA PRO A 194 -3.35 13.81 -24.22
C PRO A 194 -3.27 12.34 -24.67
N SER A 195 -3.21 11.42 -23.72
CA SER A 195 -3.14 9.98 -23.97
C SER A 195 -3.83 9.22 -22.84
N PRO A 196 -4.32 7.98 -23.07
CA PRO A 196 -4.94 7.16 -22.04
C PRO A 196 -3.90 6.56 -21.07
N THR A 197 -2.88 7.34 -20.70
CA THR A 197 -1.76 6.87 -19.88
C THR A 197 -1.52 7.76 -18.67
N THR A 198 -1.01 7.13 -17.60
CA THR A 198 -0.29 7.82 -16.53
C THR A 198 1.17 7.41 -16.61
N GLU A 199 2.06 8.38 -16.76
CA GLU A 199 3.50 8.15 -16.77
C GLU A 199 4.12 8.65 -15.48
N TYR A 200 4.87 7.80 -14.81
CA TYR A 200 5.66 8.14 -13.63
C TYR A 200 7.13 8.13 -13.98
N PHE A 201 7.84 9.15 -13.55
CA PHE A 201 9.29 9.22 -13.58
C PHE A 201 9.80 9.65 -12.21
N PHE A 202 10.78 8.95 -11.69
CA PHE A 202 11.45 9.29 -10.42
C PHE A 202 12.96 9.37 -10.62
N GLU A 203 13.57 10.39 -10.03
CA GLU A 203 15.01 10.48 -9.81
C GLU A 203 15.31 10.96 -8.38
N GLY A 204 16.36 10.41 -7.79
CA GLY A 204 16.75 10.80 -6.43
C GLY A 204 18.07 10.17 -6.00
N THR A 205 18.58 10.68 -4.88
CA THR A 205 19.81 10.18 -4.26
C THR A 205 19.50 9.64 -2.87
N PHE A 206 19.97 8.44 -2.57
CA PHE A 206 19.78 7.70 -1.33
C PHE A 206 21.15 7.47 -0.69
N GLY A 207 21.59 8.40 0.17
CA GLY A 207 22.97 8.44 0.61
C GLY A 207 23.92 8.68 -0.56
N VAL A 208 24.74 7.68 -0.90
CA VAL A 208 25.68 7.72 -2.04
C VAL A 208 25.08 7.15 -3.33
N LEU A 209 23.89 6.54 -3.27
CA LEU A 209 23.26 5.85 -4.39
C LEU A 209 22.33 6.79 -5.15
N ALA A 210 22.70 7.20 -6.35
CA ALA A 210 21.82 7.93 -7.25
C ALA A 210 21.03 6.93 -8.12
N GLN A 211 19.72 6.98 -8.08
CA GLN A 211 18.84 6.08 -8.83
C GLN A 211 17.73 6.82 -9.56
N LYS A 212 17.26 6.20 -10.63
CA LYS A 212 16.09 6.66 -11.38
C LYS A 212 15.26 5.46 -11.85
N ALA A 213 13.96 5.66 -11.96
CA ALA A 213 13.02 4.68 -12.49
C ALA A 213 11.90 5.36 -13.26
N SER A 214 11.22 4.60 -14.10
CA SER A 214 10.02 5.06 -14.81
C SER A 214 9.02 3.93 -14.97
N PHE A 215 7.74 4.30 -14.98
CA PHE A 215 6.64 3.37 -15.22
C PHE A 215 5.52 4.06 -15.99
N CYS A 216 4.90 3.35 -16.93
CA CYS A 216 3.76 3.86 -17.71
C CYS A 216 2.58 2.90 -17.59
N MET A 217 1.48 3.38 -17.04
CA MET A 217 0.20 2.67 -17.02
C MET A 217 -0.65 3.10 -18.21
N ASN A 218 -0.95 2.17 -19.09
CA ASN A 218 -1.95 2.36 -20.15
C ASN A 218 -3.32 1.87 -19.65
N TRP A 219 -4.24 2.79 -19.45
CA TRP A 219 -5.55 2.50 -18.88
C TRP A 219 -6.52 1.84 -19.86
N LEU A 220 -6.32 2.02 -21.16
CA LEU A 220 -7.11 1.38 -22.21
C LEU A 220 -6.67 -0.07 -22.40
N SER A 221 -5.36 -0.31 -22.53
CA SER A 221 -4.77 -1.64 -22.70
C SER A 221 -3.82 -1.95 -21.54
N SER A 222 -4.39 -2.37 -20.42
CA SER A 222 -3.67 -2.44 -19.14
C SER A 222 -2.78 -3.67 -18.96
N GLN A 223 -3.04 -4.78 -19.67
CA GLN A 223 -2.36 -6.05 -19.43
C GLN A 223 -0.84 -5.93 -19.47
N LYS A 224 -0.27 -5.36 -20.53
CA LYS A 224 1.19 -5.17 -20.65
C LYS A 224 1.75 -4.30 -19.53
N SER A 225 1.04 -3.23 -19.16
CA SER A 225 1.46 -2.35 -18.07
C SER A 225 1.39 -3.04 -16.72
N GLN A 226 0.38 -3.90 -16.49
CA GLN A 226 0.26 -4.73 -15.29
C GLN A 226 1.41 -5.74 -15.19
N GLU A 227 1.77 -6.40 -16.29
CA GLU A 227 2.92 -7.30 -16.36
C GLU A 227 4.24 -6.55 -16.07
N GLU A 228 4.41 -5.34 -16.63
CA GLU A 228 5.57 -4.50 -16.31
C GLU A 228 5.60 -4.05 -14.85
N PHE A 229 4.44 -3.68 -14.30
CA PHE A 229 4.33 -3.34 -12.89
C PHE A 229 4.77 -4.49 -11.99
N LEU A 230 4.24 -5.69 -12.24
CA LEU A 230 4.60 -6.90 -11.48
C LEU A 230 6.10 -7.23 -11.56
N LYS A 231 6.75 -6.89 -12.67
CA LYS A 231 8.17 -7.19 -12.88
C LYS A 231 9.11 -6.12 -12.34
N LYS A 232 8.75 -4.84 -12.48
CA LYS A 232 9.69 -3.71 -12.30
C LYS A 232 9.37 -2.83 -11.09
N ILE A 233 8.12 -2.84 -10.61
CA ILE A 233 7.68 -1.91 -9.55
C ILE A 233 7.17 -2.66 -8.32
N ALA A 234 6.24 -3.60 -8.50
CA ALA A 234 5.62 -4.32 -7.39
C ALA A 234 6.61 -5.05 -6.47
N PRO A 235 7.76 -5.61 -6.94
CA PRO A 235 8.72 -6.29 -6.08
C PRO A 235 9.60 -5.35 -5.25
N ALA A 236 9.61 -4.05 -5.54
CA ALA A 236 10.43 -3.07 -4.85
C ALA A 236 10.04 -2.94 -3.38
N ARG A 237 10.97 -3.24 -2.47
CA ARG A 237 10.77 -3.19 -1.02
C ARG A 237 10.84 -1.77 -0.50
N THR A 238 10.09 -1.49 0.57
CA THR A 238 10.34 -0.32 1.42
C THR A 238 11.77 -0.36 1.94
N PHE A 239 12.32 0.81 2.26
CA PHE A 239 13.71 0.91 2.69
C PHE A 239 13.89 1.92 3.81
N GLY A 240 15.00 1.82 4.49
CA GLY A 240 15.40 2.78 5.52
C GLY A 240 16.91 2.83 5.68
N PHE A 241 17.38 3.92 6.28
CA PHE A 241 18.78 4.05 6.67
C PHE A 241 19.00 3.48 8.07
N LEU A 242 20.07 2.70 8.23
CA LEU A 242 20.36 2.02 9.51
C LEU A 242 20.34 2.97 10.71
N HIS A 243 20.96 4.15 10.58
CA HIS A 243 20.98 5.17 11.65
C HIS A 243 19.59 5.74 11.96
N GLU A 244 18.66 5.78 10.99
CA GLU A 244 17.27 6.21 11.22
C GLU A 244 16.45 5.11 11.91
N VAL A 245 16.71 3.83 11.58
CA VAL A 245 16.01 2.68 12.19
C VAL A 245 16.21 2.66 13.71
N GLU A 246 17.43 2.88 14.17
CA GLU A 246 17.75 2.95 15.61
C GLU A 246 16.99 4.10 16.30
N ALA A 247 16.99 5.28 15.69
CA ALA A 247 16.27 6.43 16.19
C ALA A 247 14.74 6.23 16.18
N LEU A 248 14.20 5.50 15.20
CA LEU A 248 12.78 5.14 15.15
C LEU A 248 12.41 4.17 16.26
N ARG A 249 13.21 3.13 16.48
CA ARG A 249 12.97 2.13 17.53
C ARG A 249 13.02 2.76 18.93
N ALA A 250 13.95 3.66 19.18
CA ALA A 250 14.02 4.43 20.43
C ALA A 250 12.75 5.27 20.68
N ARG A 251 11.99 5.59 19.64
CA ARG A 251 10.71 6.31 19.71
C ARG A 251 9.48 5.40 19.65
N GLY A 252 9.66 4.07 19.74
CA GLY A 252 8.58 3.09 19.67
C GLY A 252 7.99 2.90 18.26
N LEU A 253 8.77 3.22 17.21
CA LEU A 253 8.41 3.00 15.81
C LEU A 253 9.31 1.91 15.19
N ALA A 254 8.98 1.45 13.97
CA ALA A 254 9.68 0.38 13.26
C ALA A 254 9.80 -0.92 14.08
N LEU A 255 8.80 -1.21 14.93
CA LEU A 255 8.79 -2.38 15.82
C LEU A 255 8.60 -3.69 15.06
N GLY A 256 7.91 -3.67 13.92
CA GLY A 256 7.71 -4.81 13.02
C GLY A 256 8.70 -4.86 11.85
N GLY A 257 9.64 -3.91 11.76
CA GLY A 257 10.64 -3.86 10.70
C GLY A 257 11.76 -4.88 10.88
N SER A 258 12.12 -5.60 9.79
CA SER A 258 13.20 -6.57 9.73
C SER A 258 13.87 -6.54 8.35
N LEU A 259 14.99 -7.27 8.19
CA LEU A 259 15.63 -7.44 6.87
C LEU A 259 14.76 -8.25 5.90
N ASP A 260 13.75 -8.99 6.38
CA ASP A 260 12.83 -9.73 5.53
C ASP A 260 11.79 -8.83 4.85
N ASN A 261 11.50 -7.65 5.44
CA ASN A 261 10.44 -6.75 4.97
C ASN A 261 10.90 -5.30 4.71
N ALA A 262 12.20 -5.04 4.76
CA ALA A 262 12.76 -3.74 4.41
C ALA A 262 14.19 -3.87 3.87
N LEU A 263 14.53 -3.06 2.89
CA LEU A 263 15.89 -2.91 2.40
C LEU A 263 16.60 -1.86 3.23
N ILE A 264 17.63 -2.25 3.97
CA ILE A 264 18.35 -1.36 4.88
C ILE A 264 19.67 -0.90 4.26
N ILE A 265 19.91 0.39 4.34
CA ILE A 265 21.08 1.06 3.76
C ILE A 265 21.95 1.58 4.89
N ASP A 266 23.25 1.35 4.82
CA ASP A 266 24.26 1.99 5.65
C ASP A 266 25.21 2.86 4.83
N GLY A 267 26.30 3.33 5.45
CA GLY A 267 27.30 4.15 4.76
C GLY A 267 28.08 3.41 3.65
N ASN A 268 28.00 2.09 3.60
CA ASN A 268 28.76 1.22 2.68
C ASN A 268 27.88 0.58 1.59
N GLY A 269 26.55 0.68 1.70
CA GLY A 269 25.61 0.09 0.75
C GLY A 269 24.42 -0.59 1.44
N PHE A 270 24.04 -1.78 0.97
CA PHE A 270 22.92 -2.54 1.53
C PHE A 270 23.37 -3.45 2.67
N VAL A 271 22.63 -3.43 3.77
CA VAL A 271 22.83 -4.35 4.91
C VAL A 271 22.26 -5.74 4.60
N ASN A 272 21.21 -5.80 3.80
CA ASN A 272 20.62 -7.06 3.33
C ASN A 272 21.63 -7.81 2.46
N PRO A 273 21.96 -9.09 2.79
CA PRO A 273 22.99 -9.84 2.05
C PRO A 273 22.71 -10.04 0.56
N GLU A 274 21.42 -10.10 0.19
CA GLU A 274 20.95 -10.27 -1.18
C GLU A 274 21.01 -8.99 -2.01
N GLY A 275 21.18 -7.82 -1.36
CA GLY A 275 21.10 -6.52 -2.01
C GLY A 275 19.73 -6.21 -2.60
N GLU A 276 19.70 -5.52 -3.74
CA GLU A 276 18.47 -5.18 -4.47
C GLU A 276 17.84 -6.41 -5.15
N ARG A 277 16.51 -6.56 -5.08
CA ARG A 277 15.72 -7.59 -5.79
C ARG A 277 15.58 -7.29 -7.28
N ILE A 278 15.52 -6.00 -7.60
CA ILE A 278 15.37 -5.49 -8.97
C ILE A 278 16.30 -4.29 -9.15
N GLU A 279 16.67 -4.01 -10.39
CA GLU A 279 17.50 -2.85 -10.72
C GLU A 279 16.84 -1.54 -10.30
N ASN A 280 17.59 -0.66 -9.61
CA ASN A 280 17.12 0.61 -9.06
C ASN A 280 15.89 0.44 -8.12
N GLU A 281 15.95 -0.53 -7.22
CA GLU A 281 14.84 -0.90 -6.33
C GLU A 281 14.33 0.28 -5.50
N LEU A 282 15.22 1.16 -5.01
CA LEU A 282 14.85 2.33 -4.21
C LEU A 282 14.00 3.33 -5.03
N ALA A 283 14.41 3.61 -6.27
CA ALA A 283 13.67 4.49 -7.15
C ALA A 283 12.34 3.86 -7.61
N SER A 284 12.33 2.55 -7.87
CA SER A 284 11.13 1.80 -8.22
C SER A 284 10.12 1.78 -7.07
N HIS A 285 10.61 1.65 -5.82
CA HIS A 285 9.77 1.77 -4.63
C HIS A 285 9.16 3.17 -4.50
N LYS A 286 9.90 4.25 -4.82
CA LYS A 286 9.34 5.60 -4.82
C LYS A 286 8.26 5.81 -5.88
N ILE A 287 8.33 5.11 -7.01
CA ILE A 287 7.23 5.07 -7.98
C ILE A 287 6.04 4.28 -7.41
N LEU A 288 6.27 3.14 -6.75
CA LEU A 288 5.22 2.36 -6.08
C LEU A 288 4.46 3.24 -5.08
N ASP A 289 5.18 3.91 -4.18
CA ASP A 289 4.63 4.87 -3.21
C ASP A 289 3.78 5.95 -3.90
N ALA A 290 4.31 6.56 -4.96
CA ALA A 290 3.61 7.62 -5.69
C ALA A 290 2.31 7.11 -6.35
N ILE A 291 2.30 5.91 -6.93
CA ILE A 291 1.08 5.29 -7.48
C ILE A 291 0.03 5.13 -6.39
N GLY A 292 0.41 4.60 -5.22
CA GLY A 292 -0.49 4.44 -4.09
C GLY A 292 -1.02 5.77 -3.58
N ASP A 293 -0.16 6.75 -3.37
CA ASP A 293 -0.53 8.08 -2.86
C ASP A 293 -1.44 8.84 -3.83
N PHE A 294 -1.12 8.85 -5.13
CA PHE A 294 -1.93 9.53 -6.14
C PHE A 294 -3.24 8.79 -6.44
N SER A 295 -3.35 7.48 -6.12
CA SER A 295 -4.62 6.76 -6.23
C SER A 295 -5.70 7.31 -5.28
N LEU A 296 -5.30 8.04 -4.22
CA LEU A 296 -6.21 8.78 -3.34
C LEU A 296 -6.97 9.92 -4.04
N ALA A 297 -6.65 10.23 -5.29
CA ALA A 297 -7.52 11.02 -6.17
C ALA A 297 -8.86 10.33 -6.44
N GLY A 298 -9.00 9.03 -6.11
CA GLY A 298 -10.19 8.19 -6.30
C GLY A 298 -10.41 7.73 -7.74
N LYS A 299 -9.65 8.26 -8.69
CA LYS A 299 -9.69 7.94 -10.13
C LYS A 299 -8.28 8.04 -10.71
N PRO A 300 -7.98 7.33 -11.83
CA PRO A 300 -6.72 7.50 -12.53
C PRO A 300 -6.48 8.95 -12.95
N ILE A 301 -5.24 9.42 -12.79
CA ILE A 301 -4.79 10.74 -13.27
C ILE A 301 -4.10 10.54 -14.60
N LEU A 302 -4.70 10.97 -15.71
CA LEU A 302 -4.07 10.91 -17.04
C LEU A 302 -3.11 12.09 -17.23
N GLY A 303 -1.87 11.78 -17.55
CA GLY A 303 -0.79 12.75 -17.69
C GLY A 303 0.56 12.16 -17.38
N LYS A 304 1.57 13.02 -17.21
CA LYS A 304 2.90 12.62 -16.74
C LYS A 304 3.18 13.25 -15.38
N ILE A 305 3.75 12.47 -14.47
CA ILE A 305 4.09 12.84 -13.10
C ILE A 305 5.58 12.59 -12.91
N SER A 306 6.35 13.68 -12.80
CA SER A 306 7.79 13.65 -12.58
C SER A 306 8.10 13.99 -11.13
N LEU A 307 8.93 13.15 -10.49
CA LEU A 307 9.26 13.18 -9.06
C LEU A 307 10.77 13.30 -8.89
N LYS A 308 11.22 14.32 -8.19
CA LYS A 308 12.64 14.48 -7.80
C LYS A 308 12.75 14.41 -6.29
N SER A 309 13.42 13.36 -5.79
CA SER A 309 13.63 13.12 -4.35
C SER A 309 12.35 13.26 -3.51
N ALA A 310 11.19 12.97 -4.09
CA ALA A 310 9.89 13.13 -3.48
C ALA A 310 9.50 11.90 -2.62
N GLY A 311 8.62 12.11 -1.66
CA GLY A 311 8.04 11.08 -0.80
C GLY A 311 6.64 11.50 -0.34
N HIS A 312 5.99 10.69 0.52
CA HIS A 312 4.57 10.79 0.88
C HIS A 312 4.08 12.19 1.19
N ALA A 313 4.75 12.92 2.09
CA ALA A 313 4.34 14.27 2.45
C ALA A 313 4.27 15.21 1.23
N LEU A 314 5.24 15.09 0.31
CA LEU A 314 5.26 15.90 -0.91
C LEU A 314 4.20 15.44 -1.91
N HIS A 315 4.04 14.10 -2.09
CA HIS A 315 3.02 13.51 -2.96
C HIS A 315 1.62 14.00 -2.58
N LEU A 316 1.26 13.86 -1.30
CA LEU A 316 -0.05 14.17 -0.79
C LEU A 316 -0.33 15.68 -0.82
N ARG A 317 0.68 16.51 -0.51
CA ARG A 317 0.54 17.97 -0.62
C ARG A 317 0.42 18.43 -2.07
N ALA A 318 1.20 17.84 -2.99
CA ALA A 318 1.10 18.14 -4.41
C ALA A 318 -0.28 17.74 -4.97
N LEU A 319 -0.82 16.58 -4.55
CA LEU A 319 -2.17 16.15 -4.94
C LEU A 319 -3.24 17.15 -4.47
N GLN A 320 -3.20 17.56 -3.21
CA GLN A 320 -4.13 18.57 -2.67
C GLN A 320 -4.05 19.87 -3.47
N LEU A 321 -2.85 20.39 -3.69
CA LEU A 321 -2.63 21.63 -4.44
C LEU A 321 -3.07 21.51 -5.90
N ALA A 322 -2.91 20.34 -6.53
CA ALA A 322 -3.37 20.11 -7.89
C ALA A 322 -4.90 20.23 -8.00
N PHE A 323 -5.65 19.75 -6.98
CA PHE A 323 -7.09 19.98 -6.89
C PHE A 323 -7.43 21.43 -6.56
N GLU A 324 -6.82 22.02 -5.53
CA GLU A 324 -7.05 23.41 -5.11
C GLU A 324 -6.82 24.42 -6.27
N ASN A 325 -5.85 24.15 -7.13
CA ASN A 325 -5.50 25.00 -8.27
C ASN A 325 -6.21 24.61 -9.57
N ASN A 326 -7.18 23.68 -9.53
CA ASN A 326 -7.91 23.18 -10.71
C ASN A 326 -6.97 22.68 -11.83
N CYS A 327 -5.88 21.99 -11.45
CA CYS A 327 -4.95 21.37 -12.41
C CYS A 327 -5.46 20.02 -12.87
N LEU A 328 -6.32 19.38 -12.07
CA LEU A 328 -7.00 18.14 -12.37
C LEU A 328 -8.46 18.41 -12.71
N GLN A 329 -8.87 18.06 -13.92
CA GLN A 329 -10.26 18.18 -14.36
C GLN A 329 -10.90 16.80 -14.52
N PRO A 330 -12.20 16.64 -14.18
CA PRO A 330 -12.90 15.39 -14.38
C PRO A 330 -13.10 15.11 -15.87
N GLY A 331 -12.94 13.84 -16.24
CA GLY A 331 -13.13 13.38 -17.62
C GLY A 331 -13.44 11.90 -17.67
N TYR A 332 -13.48 11.40 -18.89
CA TYR A 332 -13.77 9.99 -19.19
C TYR A 332 -12.79 9.45 -20.22
N LEU A 333 -12.33 8.24 -19.99
CA LEU A 333 -11.67 7.41 -20.97
C LEU A 333 -12.71 6.46 -21.58
N LEU A 334 -12.90 6.56 -22.89
CA LEU A 334 -13.83 5.74 -23.65
C LEU A 334 -13.18 4.45 -24.16
N PRO A 335 -13.95 3.39 -24.48
CA PRO A 335 -13.41 2.13 -25.00
C PRO A 335 -12.64 2.26 -26.32
N ASP A 336 -12.93 3.29 -27.12
CA ASP A 336 -12.23 3.59 -28.37
C ASP A 336 -10.91 4.38 -28.18
N GLY A 337 -10.53 4.64 -26.92
CA GLY A 337 -9.29 5.34 -26.53
C GLY A 337 -9.40 6.86 -26.51
N ARG A 338 -10.55 7.44 -26.88
CA ARG A 338 -10.76 8.89 -26.73
C ARG A 338 -10.83 9.27 -25.25
N VAL A 339 -10.20 10.37 -24.94
CA VAL A 339 -10.25 11.02 -23.63
C VAL A 339 -11.06 12.31 -23.81
N ILE A 340 -12.15 12.44 -23.07
CA ILE A 340 -13.07 13.59 -23.14
C ILE A 340 -13.20 14.25 -21.78
N ALA A 341 -13.21 15.58 -21.72
CA ALA A 341 -13.51 16.31 -20.50
C ALA A 341 -15.01 16.14 -20.13
N GLN A 342 -15.32 16.19 -18.85
CA GLN A 342 -16.72 16.05 -18.41
C GLN A 342 -17.61 17.18 -18.94
N SER A 343 -17.02 18.36 -19.20
CA SER A 343 -17.74 19.52 -19.78
C SER A 343 -18.11 19.32 -21.26
N GLU A 344 -17.62 18.25 -21.92
CA GLU A 344 -17.87 17.93 -23.33
C GLU A 344 -18.91 16.80 -23.49
N VAL A 345 -19.45 16.27 -22.36
CA VAL A 345 -20.49 15.24 -22.31
C VAL A 345 -21.86 15.86 -22.07
#